data_66c9433616ba5e6e28d5c295155116b2
#
_entry.id   66c9433616ba5e6e28d5c295155116b2
#
_cell.length_a   1.000
_cell.length_b   1.000
_cell.length_c   1.000
_cell.angle_alpha   90.00
_cell.angle_beta   90.00
_cell.angle_gamma   90.00
#
_symmetry.space_group_name_H-M   'P 1'
#
loop_
_entity.id
_entity.type
_entity.pdbx_description
1 polymer ?
#
loop_
_entity_poly.entity_id
_entity_poly.type
_entity_poly.pdbx_seq_one_letter_code
_entity_poly.pdbx_strand_id
1 'polypeptide(L)'
;MTILDEIAAYTRQRMAEEEGLTPTASLRQQACAMASAEREANGGVFPFRFSAALAEPGLSFICEVKKASPSKGVIAEEFPYLDIAKSYEAAGAAAISCLTEPKWFMGADAYLTEIAAETSVPVLRKDFVVCERMIYQAKVLGASAVLLI
;
A
#
# COMPACT_ATOMS: atom_id res chain seq x y z
N MET A 1 -9.68 -14.99 21.02
CA MET A 1 -8.76 -14.30 20.10
C MET A 1 -9.50 -14.13 18.80
N THR A 2 -9.60 -12.92 18.28
CA THR A 2 -10.28 -12.65 17.02
C THR A 2 -9.30 -12.84 15.85
N ILE A 3 -9.80 -13.02 14.65
CA ILE A 3 -8.92 -13.07 13.44
C ILE A 3 -8.05 -11.82 13.32
N LEU A 4 -8.56 -10.66 13.76
CA LEU A 4 -7.80 -9.41 13.78
C LEU A 4 -6.59 -9.49 14.74
N ASP A 5 -6.78 -10.09 15.92
CA ASP A 5 -5.69 -10.29 16.89
C ASP A 5 -4.62 -11.21 16.32
N GLU A 6 -5.02 -12.27 15.62
CA GLU A 6 -4.08 -13.22 15.01
C GLU A 6 -3.27 -12.56 13.87
N ILE A 7 -3.92 -11.78 13.02
CA ILE A 7 -3.26 -11.06 11.94
C ILE A 7 -2.28 -10.02 12.52
N ALA A 8 -2.72 -9.26 13.53
CA ALA A 8 -1.87 -8.27 14.18
C ALA A 8 -0.65 -8.89 14.87
N ALA A 9 -0.82 -10.05 15.52
CA ALA A 9 0.30 -10.78 16.15
C ALA A 9 1.31 -11.27 15.11
N TYR A 10 0.82 -11.88 14.03
CA TYR A 10 1.65 -12.31 12.91
C TYR A 10 2.40 -11.12 12.26
N THR A 11 1.71 -10.00 12.05
CA THR A 11 2.35 -8.81 11.45
C THR A 11 3.45 -8.26 12.36
N ARG A 12 3.27 -8.26 13.69
CA ARG A 12 4.34 -7.84 14.62
C ARG A 12 5.55 -8.77 14.54
N GLN A 13 5.34 -10.09 14.46
CA GLN A 13 6.43 -11.04 14.28
C GLN A 13 7.17 -10.79 12.95
N ARG A 14 6.45 -10.67 11.84
CA ARG A 14 7.02 -10.35 10.52
C ARG A 14 7.86 -9.09 10.56
N MET A 15 7.37 -8.01 11.18
CA MET A 15 8.12 -6.76 11.30
C MET A 15 9.38 -6.90 12.16
N ALA A 16 9.38 -7.73 13.19
CA ALA A 16 10.57 -8.01 14.00
C ALA A 16 11.63 -8.79 13.21
N GLU A 17 11.22 -9.75 12.38
CA GLU A 17 12.11 -10.50 11.50
C GLU A 17 12.73 -9.59 10.42
N GLU A 18 11.93 -8.75 9.79
CA GLU A 18 12.38 -7.79 8.78
C GLU A 18 13.31 -6.71 9.33
N GLU A 19 13.19 -6.34 10.63
CA GLU A 19 14.11 -5.39 11.29
C GLU A 19 15.55 -5.89 11.25
N GLY A 20 15.75 -7.20 11.36
CA GLY A 20 17.07 -7.83 11.25
C GLY A 20 17.68 -7.76 9.84
N LEU A 21 16.85 -7.68 8.81
CA LEU A 21 17.27 -7.60 7.41
C LEU A 21 17.50 -6.15 6.94
N THR A 22 16.57 -5.27 7.30
CA THR A 22 16.62 -3.85 6.93
C THR A 22 16.21 -3.03 8.15
N PRO A 23 17.12 -2.35 8.83
CA PRO A 23 16.79 -1.55 10.01
C PRO A 23 15.76 -0.44 9.74
N THR A 24 14.84 -0.21 10.67
CA THR A 24 13.83 0.86 10.58
C THR A 24 14.46 2.24 10.36
N ALA A 25 15.63 2.50 10.95
CA ALA A 25 16.37 3.74 10.73
C ALA A 25 16.74 3.98 9.26
N SER A 26 17.12 2.92 8.54
CA SER A 26 17.42 2.98 7.10
C SER A 26 16.16 3.28 6.28
N LEU A 27 15.05 2.60 6.55
CA LEU A 27 13.77 2.86 5.89
C LEU A 27 13.28 4.30 6.15
N ARG A 28 13.42 4.77 7.40
CA ARG A 28 13.08 6.15 7.76
C ARG A 28 13.88 7.16 6.95
N GLN A 29 15.20 6.96 6.85
CA GLN A 29 16.07 7.85 6.07
C GLN A 29 15.63 7.91 4.61
N GLN A 30 15.39 6.76 3.98
CA GLN A 30 14.94 6.67 2.59
C GLN A 30 13.56 7.33 2.41
N ALA A 31 12.60 7.02 3.26
CA ALA A 31 11.25 7.58 3.20
C ALA A 31 11.25 9.11 3.36
N CYS A 32 12.05 9.64 4.29
CA CYS A 32 12.19 11.08 4.49
C CYS A 32 12.86 11.76 3.28
N ALA A 33 13.88 11.15 2.69
CA ALA A 33 14.52 11.67 1.48
C ALA A 33 13.53 11.73 0.30
N MET A 34 12.74 10.67 0.08
CA MET A 34 11.70 10.64 -0.96
C MET A 34 10.63 11.71 -0.72
N ALA A 35 10.15 11.85 0.53
CA ALA A 35 9.15 12.85 0.88
C ALA A 35 9.68 14.29 0.67
N SER A 36 10.95 14.54 0.98
CA SER A 36 11.59 15.83 0.75
C SER A 36 11.69 16.14 -0.73
N ALA A 37 12.12 15.18 -1.55
CA ALA A 37 12.20 15.33 -3.00
C ALA A 37 10.82 15.61 -3.64
N GLU A 38 9.78 14.88 -3.22
CA GLU A 38 8.41 15.14 -3.69
C GLU A 38 7.92 16.54 -3.31
N ARG A 39 8.22 16.97 -2.08
CA ARG A 39 7.86 18.29 -1.61
C ARG A 39 8.57 19.39 -2.42
N GLU A 40 9.86 19.23 -2.68
CA GLU A 40 10.64 20.17 -3.49
C GLU A 40 10.11 20.23 -4.93
N ALA A 41 9.86 19.10 -5.56
CA ALA A 41 9.29 19.01 -6.90
C ALA A 41 7.89 19.64 -7.00
N ASN A 42 7.14 19.72 -5.89
CA ASN A 42 5.82 20.32 -5.80
C ASN A 42 5.84 21.74 -5.18
N GLY A 43 6.91 22.49 -5.39
CA GLY A 43 7.00 23.91 -4.97
C GLY A 43 7.06 24.13 -3.45
N GLY A 44 7.57 23.17 -2.69
CA GLY A 44 7.74 23.26 -1.24
C GLY A 44 6.56 22.72 -0.42
N VAL A 45 5.50 22.23 -1.08
CA VAL A 45 4.31 21.64 -0.45
C VAL A 45 4.27 20.15 -0.73
N PHE A 46 4.01 19.32 0.28
CA PHE A 46 3.81 17.88 0.06
C PHE A 46 2.50 17.64 -0.72
N PRO A 47 2.51 16.85 -1.80
CA PRO A 47 1.38 16.79 -2.74
C PRO A 47 0.14 16.05 -2.23
N PHE A 48 0.21 15.25 -1.17
CA PHE A 48 -0.92 14.47 -0.63
C PHE A 48 -1.80 13.82 -1.73
N ARG A 49 -1.19 13.16 -2.70
CA ARG A 49 -1.84 12.68 -3.93
C ARG A 49 -3.13 11.89 -3.70
N PHE A 50 -3.15 11.02 -2.67
CA PHE A 50 -4.35 10.22 -2.34
C PHE A 50 -5.52 11.10 -1.91
N SER A 51 -5.30 12.03 -0.98
CA SER A 51 -6.34 12.95 -0.54
C SER A 51 -6.80 13.89 -1.66
N ALA A 52 -5.88 14.36 -2.49
CA ALA A 52 -6.20 15.21 -3.63
C ALA A 52 -7.10 14.48 -4.64
N ALA A 53 -6.79 13.23 -4.98
CA ALA A 53 -7.60 12.46 -5.91
C ALA A 53 -9.03 12.20 -5.40
N LEU A 54 -9.20 12.03 -4.08
CA LEU A 54 -10.53 11.83 -3.48
C LEU A 54 -11.30 13.13 -3.24
N ALA A 55 -10.64 14.27 -3.28
CA ALA A 55 -11.26 15.59 -3.12
C ALA A 55 -11.84 16.16 -4.42
N GLU A 56 -11.59 15.53 -5.57
CA GLU A 56 -12.16 15.93 -6.86
C GLU A 56 -13.70 15.88 -6.82
N PRO A 57 -14.39 16.82 -7.48
CA PRO A 57 -15.84 16.85 -7.52
C PRO A 57 -16.45 15.58 -8.12
N GLY A 58 -17.51 15.07 -7.51
CA GLY A 58 -18.23 13.90 -7.98
C GLY A 58 -17.99 12.65 -7.14
N LEU A 59 -18.17 11.48 -7.75
CA LEU A 59 -18.02 10.20 -7.08
C LEU A 59 -16.63 9.62 -7.40
N SER A 60 -15.83 9.42 -6.34
CA SER A 60 -14.51 8.80 -6.45
C SER A 60 -14.57 7.31 -6.11
N PHE A 61 -13.95 6.48 -6.94
CA PHE A 61 -13.83 5.04 -6.71
C PHE A 61 -12.42 4.67 -6.26
N ILE A 62 -12.32 3.93 -5.15
CA ILE A 62 -11.10 3.23 -4.75
C ILE A 62 -11.29 1.77 -5.16
N CYS A 63 -10.50 1.30 -6.13
CA CYS A 63 -10.57 -0.08 -6.62
C CYS A 63 -9.51 -0.94 -5.94
N GLU A 64 -9.92 -2.12 -5.44
CA GLU A 64 -9.04 -2.97 -4.64
C GLU A 64 -8.47 -4.14 -5.44
N VAL A 65 -7.14 -4.28 -5.43
CA VAL A 65 -6.37 -5.41 -5.96
C VAL A 65 -6.14 -6.41 -4.83
N LYS A 66 -6.88 -7.53 -4.85
CA LYS A 66 -6.91 -8.54 -3.79
C LYS A 66 -7.03 -9.95 -4.33
N LYS A 67 -6.07 -10.83 -3.97
CA LYS A 67 -6.04 -12.23 -4.39
C LYS A 67 -6.89 -13.14 -3.52
N ALA A 68 -6.87 -12.93 -2.21
CA ALA A 68 -7.55 -13.79 -1.22
C ALA A 68 -8.07 -12.97 -0.04
N SER A 69 -8.94 -13.57 0.77
CA SER A 69 -9.39 -13.01 2.05
C SER A 69 -9.72 -14.12 3.05
N PRO A 70 -9.67 -13.86 4.39
CA PRO A 70 -10.02 -14.85 5.40
C PRO A 70 -11.42 -15.44 5.25
N SER A 71 -12.38 -14.63 4.79
CA SER A 71 -13.78 -15.03 4.67
C SER A 71 -14.13 -15.77 3.38
N LYS A 72 -13.36 -15.57 2.30
CA LYS A 72 -13.65 -16.14 0.97
C LYS A 72 -12.57 -17.09 0.45
N GLY A 73 -11.43 -17.18 1.14
CA GLY A 73 -10.26 -17.92 0.63
C GLY A 73 -9.68 -17.25 -0.62
N VAL A 74 -9.17 -18.04 -1.55
CA VAL A 74 -8.64 -17.55 -2.83
C VAL A 74 -9.80 -17.07 -3.70
N ILE A 75 -9.73 -15.80 -4.13
CA ILE A 75 -10.74 -15.15 -4.98
C ILE A 75 -10.38 -15.32 -6.45
N ALA A 76 -9.08 -15.26 -6.76
CA ALA A 76 -8.55 -15.43 -8.11
C ALA A 76 -7.30 -16.33 -8.06
N GLU A 77 -7.36 -17.50 -8.69
CA GLU A 77 -6.20 -18.41 -8.78
C GLU A 77 -5.12 -17.81 -9.66
N GLU A 78 -5.49 -17.40 -10.87
CA GLU A 78 -4.67 -16.53 -11.71
C GLU A 78 -4.86 -15.08 -11.28
N PHE A 79 -3.77 -14.42 -10.92
CA PHE A 79 -3.82 -13.09 -10.36
C PHE A 79 -2.89 -12.12 -11.12
N PRO A 80 -3.29 -11.67 -12.31
CA PRO A 80 -2.56 -10.68 -13.09
C PRO A 80 -2.77 -9.28 -12.49
N TYR A 81 -2.27 -9.05 -11.26
CA TYR A 81 -2.52 -7.87 -10.45
C TYR A 81 -2.21 -6.55 -11.19
N LEU A 82 -1.18 -6.55 -12.05
CA LEU A 82 -0.79 -5.36 -12.79
C LEU A 82 -1.80 -5.03 -13.89
N ASP A 83 -2.29 -6.04 -14.62
CA ASP A 83 -3.34 -5.85 -15.65
C ASP A 83 -4.66 -5.43 -15.00
N ILE A 84 -4.97 -5.99 -13.83
CA ILE A 84 -6.14 -5.59 -13.02
C ILE A 84 -6.00 -4.11 -12.64
N ALA A 85 -4.85 -3.68 -12.10
CA ALA A 85 -4.61 -2.30 -11.70
C ALA A 85 -4.70 -1.33 -12.90
N LYS A 86 -4.10 -1.68 -14.03
CA LYS A 86 -4.20 -0.88 -15.27
C LYS A 86 -5.64 -0.79 -15.80
N SER A 87 -6.42 -1.85 -15.69
CA SER A 87 -7.84 -1.82 -16.07
C SER A 87 -8.67 -0.92 -15.15
N TYR A 88 -8.38 -0.89 -13.85
CA TYR A 88 -9.02 0.04 -12.90
C TYR A 88 -8.68 1.49 -13.23
N GLU A 89 -7.41 1.80 -13.50
CA GLU A 89 -7.01 3.13 -13.96
C GLU A 89 -7.73 3.54 -15.24
N ALA A 90 -7.75 2.67 -16.24
CA ALA A 90 -8.44 2.91 -17.52
C ALA A 90 -9.96 3.12 -17.35
N ALA A 91 -10.56 2.49 -16.34
CA ALA A 91 -11.97 2.67 -15.98
C ALA A 91 -12.24 3.94 -15.16
N GLY A 92 -11.21 4.73 -14.82
CA GLY A 92 -11.36 5.99 -14.09
C GLY A 92 -11.34 5.85 -12.57
N ALA A 93 -10.69 4.82 -12.03
CA ALA A 93 -10.47 4.74 -10.58
C ALA A 93 -9.70 5.96 -10.08
N ALA A 94 -10.15 6.59 -9.00
CA ALA A 94 -9.47 7.71 -8.37
C ALA A 94 -8.23 7.25 -7.58
N ALA A 95 -8.25 6.04 -7.06
CA ALA A 95 -7.14 5.41 -6.35
C ALA A 95 -7.23 3.89 -6.42
N ILE A 96 -6.10 3.23 -6.18
CA ILE A 96 -6.01 1.77 -6.07
C ILE A 96 -5.67 1.40 -4.63
N SER A 97 -6.38 0.42 -4.06
CA SER A 97 -6.04 -0.23 -2.79
C SER A 97 -5.34 -1.55 -3.09
N CYS A 98 -4.08 -1.69 -2.67
CA CYS A 98 -3.27 -2.88 -2.94
C CYS A 98 -2.99 -3.67 -1.66
N LEU A 99 -3.47 -4.92 -1.59
CA LEU A 99 -3.21 -5.83 -0.47
C LEU A 99 -1.73 -6.25 -0.45
N THR A 100 -1.05 -6.01 0.68
CA THR A 100 0.33 -6.48 0.91
C THR A 100 0.44 -7.52 2.02
N GLU A 101 -0.63 -7.79 2.77
CA GLU A 101 -0.63 -8.82 3.82
C GLU A 101 -0.46 -10.22 3.17
N PRO A 102 0.62 -10.98 3.51
CA PRO A 102 1.00 -12.16 2.72
C PRO A 102 0.27 -13.44 3.10
N LYS A 103 -0.18 -13.60 4.35
CA LYS A 103 -0.66 -14.87 4.86
C LYS A 103 -2.14 -15.12 4.56
N TRP A 104 -3.01 -14.19 4.91
CA TRP A 104 -4.46 -14.33 4.76
C TRP A 104 -4.99 -13.72 3.47
N PHE A 105 -4.31 -12.70 2.95
CA PHE A 105 -4.73 -12.00 1.74
C PHE A 105 -3.86 -12.37 0.53
N MET A 106 -2.80 -13.15 0.72
CA MET A 106 -1.84 -13.55 -0.32
C MET A 106 -1.30 -12.35 -1.12
N GLY A 107 -1.14 -11.22 -0.40
CA GLY A 107 -0.56 -9.99 -0.92
C GLY A 107 0.97 -10.05 -0.96
N ALA A 108 1.59 -9.04 -1.58
CA ALA A 108 3.02 -8.88 -1.60
C ALA A 108 3.42 -7.40 -1.79
N ASP A 109 4.53 -7.00 -1.19
CA ASP A 109 5.11 -5.67 -1.36
C ASP A 109 5.48 -5.39 -2.83
N ALA A 110 5.89 -6.43 -3.57
CA ALA A 110 6.18 -6.33 -5.00
C ALA A 110 4.96 -5.86 -5.81
N TYR A 111 3.75 -6.33 -5.49
CA TYR A 111 2.53 -5.89 -6.17
C TYR A 111 2.32 -4.38 -6.03
N LEU A 112 2.49 -3.86 -4.81
CA LEU A 112 2.38 -2.43 -4.54
C LEU A 112 3.40 -1.63 -5.35
N THR A 113 4.67 -2.05 -5.31
CA THR A 113 5.77 -1.35 -5.97
C THR A 113 5.56 -1.29 -7.49
N GLU A 114 5.19 -2.40 -8.09
CA GLU A 114 4.96 -2.47 -9.54
C GLU A 114 3.72 -1.68 -9.96
N ILE A 115 2.61 -1.77 -9.21
CA ILE A 115 1.41 -0.97 -9.49
C ILE A 115 1.71 0.52 -9.37
N ALA A 116 2.43 0.94 -8.32
CA ALA A 116 2.78 2.35 -8.11
C ALA A 116 3.73 2.89 -9.19
N ALA A 117 4.57 2.04 -9.79
CA ALA A 117 5.46 2.41 -10.88
C ALA A 117 4.76 2.46 -12.25
N GLU A 118 3.75 1.62 -12.47
CA GLU A 118 3.12 1.38 -13.77
C GLU A 118 1.76 2.07 -13.94
N THR A 119 1.24 2.71 -12.88
CA THR A 119 -0.01 3.48 -12.93
C THR A 119 0.22 4.91 -12.45
N SER A 120 -0.62 5.84 -12.89
CA SER A 120 -0.56 7.25 -12.50
C SER A 120 -1.44 7.57 -11.28
N VAL A 121 -2.39 6.71 -10.94
CA VAL A 121 -3.29 6.89 -9.80
C VAL A 121 -2.59 6.60 -8.47
N PRO A 122 -2.94 7.32 -7.38
CA PRO A 122 -2.34 7.07 -6.08
C PRO A 122 -2.71 5.70 -5.52
N VAL A 123 -1.74 5.03 -4.89
CA VAL A 123 -1.91 3.68 -4.34
C VAL A 123 -1.95 3.72 -2.82
N LEU A 124 -2.96 3.08 -2.23
CA LEU A 124 -3.08 2.81 -0.80
C LEU A 124 -2.43 1.46 -0.48
N ARG A 125 -1.48 1.43 0.46
CA ARG A 125 -1.03 0.16 1.05
C ARG A 125 -2.11 -0.39 1.98
N LYS A 126 -2.70 -1.51 1.59
CA LYS A 126 -3.70 -2.23 2.40
C LYS A 126 -3.03 -3.35 3.18
N ASP A 127 -2.72 -3.07 4.42
CA ASP A 127 -2.10 -4.00 5.38
C ASP A 127 -2.55 -3.65 6.80
N PHE A 128 -2.17 -4.45 7.78
CA PHE A 128 -2.43 -4.20 9.20
C PHE A 128 -1.24 -3.45 9.80
N VAL A 129 -1.31 -2.14 9.82
CA VAL A 129 -0.22 -1.27 10.31
C VAL A 129 -0.14 -1.37 11.83
N VAL A 130 0.94 -1.97 12.34
CA VAL A 130 1.16 -2.23 13.77
C VAL A 130 2.33 -1.44 14.36
N CYS A 131 3.16 -0.83 13.52
CA CYS A 131 4.32 -0.03 13.95
C CYS A 131 4.72 1.00 12.88
N GLU A 132 5.54 1.98 13.29
CA GLU A 132 6.00 3.07 12.41
C GLU A 132 6.86 2.58 11.23
N ARG A 133 7.58 1.45 11.39
CA ARG A 133 8.35 0.82 10.32
C ARG A 133 7.50 0.64 9.06
N MET A 134 6.27 0.17 9.20
CA MET A 134 5.37 -0.10 8.08
C MET A 134 4.97 1.17 7.32
N ILE A 135 4.97 2.33 7.99
CA ILE A 135 4.69 3.63 7.37
C ILE A 135 5.88 4.04 6.48
N TYR A 136 7.10 3.92 7.00
CA TYR A 136 8.31 4.19 6.20
C TYR A 136 8.45 3.23 5.03
N GLN A 137 8.20 1.95 5.27
CA GLN A 137 8.20 0.91 4.24
C GLN A 137 7.18 1.23 3.15
N ALA A 138 5.94 1.59 3.51
CA ALA A 138 4.91 1.97 2.55
C ALA A 138 5.37 3.12 1.64
N LYS A 139 6.02 4.13 2.21
CA LYS A 139 6.58 5.25 1.42
C LYS A 139 7.65 4.79 0.45
N VAL A 140 8.58 3.96 0.91
CA VAL A 140 9.68 3.43 0.08
C VAL A 140 9.14 2.56 -1.07
N LEU A 141 8.08 1.81 -0.82
CA LEU A 141 7.39 0.98 -1.84
C LEU A 141 6.56 1.80 -2.85
N GLY A 142 6.39 3.11 -2.63
CA GLY A 142 5.65 3.99 -3.54
C GLY A 142 4.19 4.23 -3.17
N ALA A 143 3.74 3.78 -2.00
CA ALA A 143 2.39 4.08 -1.53
C ALA A 143 2.18 5.58 -1.28
N SER A 144 1.00 6.08 -1.62
CA SER A 144 0.54 7.44 -1.36
C SER A 144 -0.24 7.55 -0.05
N ALA A 145 -0.71 6.43 0.50
CA ALA A 145 -1.44 6.35 1.76
C ALA A 145 -1.30 4.96 2.40
N VAL A 146 -1.60 4.87 3.69
CA VAL A 146 -1.75 3.62 4.45
C VAL A 146 -3.11 3.57 5.11
N LEU A 147 -3.62 2.36 5.37
CA LEU A 147 -4.83 2.18 6.17
C LEU A 147 -4.45 2.00 7.64
N LEU A 148 -5.08 2.75 8.52
CA LEU A 148 -5.03 2.56 9.97
C LEU A 148 -6.37 1.97 10.44
N ILE A 149 -6.31 0.89 11.21
CA ILE A 149 -7.48 0.19 11.76
C ILE A 149 -7.68 0.58 13.22
#